data_74d7ff898d7a47954623bbed4f9049f1
#
_entry.id   74d7ff898d7a47954623bbed4f9049f1
#
_cell.length_a   1.000
_cell.length_b   1.000
_cell.length_c   1.000
_cell.angle_alpha   90.00
_cell.angle_beta   90.00
_cell.angle_gamma   90.00
#
_symmetry.space_group_name_H-M   'P 1'
#
loop_
_entity.id
_entity.type
_entity.pdbx_description
1 polymer ?
#
loop_
_entity_poly.entity_id
_entity_poly.type
_entity_poly.pdbx_seq_one_letter_code
_entity_poly.pdbx_strand_id
1 'polypeptide(L)'
;MLAMANNLPEVLRMFWYWAWFRIRKANSRHFTGPFGPESKGEAHLRVYTCLCTFLVGSLLALPAAGQSAVPAAHSEASVALPGAQGQDTSSTPPAQQPTTPPPAPAALPTPSITGPLQEPPPAIFDAGPFGKVAVNGFLSGMGLWQSNHIPGDESTQAALSNGQVVLQRTDGWFQFYLQAGAYNIPALGVPFLATDKTVTDFYGPLPVAFLKLQAGKNTSFLIGALPTLMGAESTFTFQNMNIERGLLWNQENAVTRGIQVNQTMGKFTASLSWNDGFYSNRYSWLSGALTYANGPHSLAFEGMGNLGQTGYQTYATPVQNNGSMYAVIYTYTKGSWIVQPYFQFSDVPTNLKIGITKGAGTRGGALLMSHTFKHGFSLAGRGEYITSTGSVADQAVNLMFGPGSAAWSATLTPTFQYGGFFFRGDVSWVHASSYTPGYVFGPTGMNDNQPRAVTEIGFMFGNNIRKP
;
A
#
# COMPACT_ATOMS: atom_id res chain seq x y z
N MET A 1 -14.93 8.42 -21.27
CA MET A 1 -13.99 7.27 -21.32
C MET A 1 -13.21 7.16 -22.63
N LEU A 2 -13.82 7.32 -23.80
CA LEU A 2 -13.09 7.31 -25.09
C LEU A 2 -12.12 8.48 -25.28
N ALA A 3 -12.36 9.63 -24.67
CA ALA A 3 -11.49 10.81 -24.78
C ALA A 3 -10.16 10.70 -24.03
N MET A 4 -10.05 9.84 -23.01
CA MET A 4 -8.81 9.58 -22.28
C MET A 4 -7.83 8.67 -23.03
N ALA A 5 -8.33 7.83 -23.94
CA ALA A 5 -7.50 6.89 -24.71
C ALA A 5 -6.60 7.58 -25.76
N ASN A 6 -6.96 8.79 -26.19
CA ASN A 6 -6.25 9.47 -27.29
C ASN A 6 -4.88 10.04 -26.91
N ASN A 7 -4.56 10.17 -25.62
CA ASN A 7 -3.27 10.69 -25.13
C ASN A 7 -2.32 9.62 -24.58
N LEU A 8 -2.66 8.34 -24.71
CA LEU A 8 -1.79 7.23 -24.29
C LEU A 8 -0.82 6.84 -25.43
N PRO A 9 0.42 6.44 -25.10
CA PRO A 9 1.34 5.83 -26.08
C PRO A 9 0.72 4.64 -26.79
N GLU A 10 1.04 4.42 -28.06
CA GLU A 10 0.41 3.40 -28.93
C GLU A 10 0.37 1.99 -28.31
N VAL A 11 1.41 1.59 -27.60
CA VAL A 11 1.50 0.29 -26.93
C VAL A 11 0.43 0.16 -25.82
N LEU A 12 0.13 1.24 -25.10
CA LEU A 12 -0.90 1.25 -24.05
C LEU A 12 -2.32 1.30 -24.65
N ARG A 13 -2.50 1.89 -25.83
CA ARG A 13 -3.77 1.84 -26.60
C ARG A 13 -4.08 0.41 -27.05
N MET A 14 -3.11 -0.30 -27.61
CA MET A 14 -3.31 -1.70 -28.01
C MET A 14 -3.68 -2.60 -26.84
N PHE A 15 -3.07 -2.37 -25.67
CA PHE A 15 -3.37 -3.12 -24.45
C PHE A 15 -4.78 -2.84 -23.94
N TRP A 16 -5.22 -1.58 -23.99
CA TRP A 16 -6.57 -1.17 -23.57
C TRP A 16 -7.64 -1.75 -24.48
N TYR A 17 -7.43 -1.73 -25.81
CA TYR A 17 -8.32 -2.35 -26.78
C TYR A 17 -8.37 -3.87 -26.63
N TRP A 18 -7.25 -4.53 -26.36
CA TRP A 18 -7.18 -5.98 -26.17
C TRP A 18 -7.89 -6.43 -24.88
N ALA A 19 -7.68 -5.74 -23.77
CA ALA A 19 -8.34 -6.00 -22.49
C ALA A 19 -9.87 -5.76 -22.60
N TRP A 20 -10.29 -4.66 -23.23
CA TRP A 20 -11.69 -4.35 -23.46
C TRP A 20 -12.39 -5.37 -24.36
N PHE A 21 -11.73 -5.83 -25.42
CA PHE A 21 -12.25 -6.85 -26.33
C PHE A 21 -12.44 -8.22 -25.68
N ARG A 22 -11.51 -8.61 -24.79
CA ARG A 22 -11.60 -9.85 -24.00
C ARG A 22 -12.71 -9.81 -22.96
N ILE A 23 -12.88 -8.71 -22.26
CA ILE A 23 -13.96 -8.50 -21.28
C ILE A 23 -15.34 -8.58 -21.97
N ARG A 24 -15.47 -8.00 -23.17
CA ARG A 24 -16.71 -8.05 -23.92
C ARG A 24 -17.04 -9.44 -24.47
N LYS A 25 -16.02 -10.22 -24.84
CA LYS A 25 -16.18 -11.59 -25.35
C LYS A 25 -16.50 -12.61 -24.24
N ALA A 26 -16.10 -12.34 -23.00
CA ALA A 26 -16.45 -13.16 -21.85
C ALA A 26 -17.93 -13.00 -21.43
N ASN A 27 -18.52 -11.81 -21.65
CA ASN A 27 -19.91 -11.52 -21.30
C ASN A 27 -20.95 -11.94 -22.39
N SER A 28 -20.52 -12.39 -23.58
CA SER A 28 -21.44 -12.67 -24.70
C SER A 28 -21.63 -14.17 -25.01
N ARG A 29 -21.17 -15.08 -24.16
CA ARG A 29 -21.37 -16.53 -24.37
C ARG A 29 -22.39 -17.13 -23.40
N HIS A 30 -23.65 -16.89 -23.63
CA HIS A 30 -24.68 -17.91 -23.44
C HIS A 30 -24.56 -18.87 -24.63
N PHE A 31 -23.94 -20.01 -24.42
CA PHE A 31 -23.91 -21.11 -25.39
C PHE A 31 -24.61 -22.31 -24.78
N THR A 32 -25.79 -22.61 -25.30
CA THR A 32 -26.45 -23.91 -25.14
C THR A 32 -25.87 -24.86 -26.18
N GLY A 33 -25.08 -25.85 -25.75
CA GLY A 33 -24.59 -26.94 -26.57
C GLY A 33 -24.12 -28.13 -25.72
N PRO A 34 -24.30 -29.39 -26.15
CA PRO A 34 -24.16 -30.57 -25.32
C PRO A 34 -22.72 -31.11 -25.32
N PHE A 35 -21.85 -30.49 -24.50
CA PHE A 35 -20.57 -31.10 -24.12
C PHE A 35 -20.29 -30.79 -22.65
N GLY A 36 -19.85 -31.80 -21.92
CA GLY A 36 -19.68 -31.80 -20.48
C GLY A 36 -18.75 -30.73 -19.93
N PRO A 37 -18.78 -30.48 -18.62
CA PRO A 37 -18.08 -29.34 -18.00
C PRO A 37 -16.56 -29.57 -18.03
N GLU A 38 -15.85 -28.76 -18.83
CA GLU A 38 -14.43 -28.54 -18.64
C GLU A 38 -14.23 -27.98 -17.22
N SER A 39 -13.31 -28.58 -16.46
CA SER A 39 -13.07 -28.20 -15.09
C SER A 39 -12.61 -26.74 -15.01
N LYS A 40 -13.33 -25.92 -14.24
CA LYS A 40 -13.02 -24.49 -14.05
C LYS A 40 -11.57 -24.21 -13.59
N GLY A 41 -10.87 -25.23 -13.07
CA GLY A 41 -9.46 -25.16 -12.69
C GLY A 41 -8.49 -24.88 -13.85
N GLU A 42 -8.77 -25.36 -15.06
CA GLU A 42 -7.90 -25.13 -16.21
C GLU A 42 -7.95 -23.69 -16.74
N ALA A 43 -9.10 -23.02 -16.64
CA ALA A 43 -9.23 -21.62 -17.05
C ALA A 43 -8.45 -20.67 -16.13
N HIS A 44 -8.47 -20.93 -14.82
CA HIS A 44 -7.69 -20.17 -13.86
C HIS A 44 -6.18 -20.40 -14.04
N LEU A 45 -5.76 -21.62 -14.24
CA LEU A 45 -4.34 -21.94 -14.48
C LEU A 45 -3.81 -21.23 -15.74
N ARG A 46 -4.60 -21.12 -16.79
CA ARG A 46 -4.24 -20.39 -18.03
C ARG A 46 -4.10 -18.88 -17.82
N VAL A 47 -4.94 -18.28 -16.97
CA VAL A 47 -4.83 -16.84 -16.64
C VAL A 47 -3.57 -16.60 -15.80
N TYR A 48 -3.28 -17.42 -14.81
CA TYR A 48 -2.06 -17.33 -14.01
C TYR A 48 -0.80 -17.54 -14.86
N THR A 49 -0.81 -18.55 -15.73
CA THR A 49 0.31 -18.83 -16.64
C THR A 49 0.56 -17.64 -17.58
N CYS A 50 -0.48 -17.00 -18.13
CA CYS A 50 -0.34 -15.83 -18.96
C CYS A 50 0.21 -14.62 -18.17
N LEU A 51 -0.24 -14.37 -16.93
CA LEU A 51 0.24 -13.24 -16.13
C LEU A 51 1.67 -13.44 -15.66
N CYS A 52 2.00 -14.64 -15.17
CA CYS A 52 3.36 -15.01 -14.76
C CYS A 52 4.33 -15.00 -15.95
N THR A 53 3.92 -15.52 -17.11
CA THR A 53 4.74 -15.51 -18.32
C THR A 53 4.97 -14.09 -18.82
N PHE A 54 3.98 -13.18 -18.69
CA PHE A 54 4.12 -11.79 -19.08
C PHE A 54 5.07 -11.02 -18.15
N LEU A 55 4.95 -11.18 -16.82
CA LEU A 55 5.83 -10.54 -15.84
C LEU A 55 7.27 -11.08 -15.91
N VAL A 56 7.44 -12.39 -15.99
CA VAL A 56 8.76 -13.04 -16.10
C VAL A 56 9.35 -12.85 -17.51
N GLY A 57 8.55 -12.95 -18.55
CA GLY A 57 8.97 -12.72 -19.93
C GLY A 57 9.41 -11.28 -20.19
N SER A 58 8.74 -10.29 -19.57
CA SER A 58 9.14 -8.88 -19.69
C SER A 58 10.44 -8.55 -18.94
N LEU A 59 10.75 -9.31 -17.87
CA LEU A 59 12.02 -9.18 -17.14
C LEU A 59 13.22 -9.84 -17.87
N LEU A 60 12.97 -10.92 -18.63
CA LEU A 60 14.00 -11.71 -19.30
C LEU A 60 14.24 -11.30 -20.76
N ALA A 61 13.31 -10.59 -21.40
CA ALA A 61 13.37 -10.21 -22.82
C ALA A 61 14.02 -8.86 -23.11
N LEU A 62 14.68 -8.21 -22.15
CA LEU A 62 15.39 -6.97 -22.39
C LEU A 62 16.78 -7.27 -23.00
N PRO A 63 17.08 -6.81 -24.22
CA PRO A 63 18.42 -6.87 -24.75
C PRO A 63 19.33 -5.99 -23.89
N ALA A 64 20.53 -6.48 -23.61
CA ALA A 64 21.62 -5.68 -23.07
C ALA A 64 21.98 -4.57 -24.08
N ALA A 65 21.23 -3.47 -24.07
CA ALA A 65 21.52 -2.31 -24.87
C ALA A 65 22.72 -1.58 -24.27
N GLY A 66 23.78 -1.54 -25.05
CA GLY A 66 25.06 -0.97 -24.72
C GLY A 66 24.97 0.49 -24.28
N GLN A 67 25.95 0.84 -23.47
CA GLN A 67 26.24 2.18 -23.00
C GLN A 67 26.33 3.16 -24.18
N SER A 68 25.41 4.10 -24.28
CA SER A 68 25.59 5.30 -25.09
C SER A 68 25.97 6.45 -24.16
N ALA A 69 27.17 6.93 -24.37
CA ALA A 69 27.74 8.08 -23.69
C ALA A 69 26.87 9.33 -23.90
N VAL A 70 26.55 10.03 -22.84
CA VAL A 70 25.92 11.36 -22.87
C VAL A 70 27.00 12.38 -23.23
N PRO A 71 26.84 13.24 -24.25
CA PRO A 71 27.77 14.31 -24.55
C PRO A 71 27.68 15.40 -23.47
N ALA A 72 28.84 15.86 -23.02
CA ALA A 72 28.98 17.00 -22.11
C ALA A 72 28.50 18.27 -22.81
N ALA A 73 27.60 19.02 -22.18
CA ALA A 73 27.19 20.35 -22.60
C ALA A 73 28.34 21.34 -22.38
N HIS A 74 28.81 21.98 -23.45
CA HIS A 74 29.72 23.09 -23.41
C HIS A 74 29.05 24.33 -22.80
N SER A 75 29.70 24.90 -21.79
CA SER A 75 29.42 26.23 -21.24
C SER A 75 30.09 27.26 -22.14
N GLU A 76 29.27 28.11 -22.77
CA GLU A 76 29.78 29.28 -23.50
C GLU A 76 30.31 30.34 -22.54
N ALA A 77 31.54 30.73 -22.76
CA ALA A 77 32.21 31.82 -22.07
C ALA A 77 31.75 33.17 -22.61
N SER A 78 31.23 34.01 -21.71
CA SER A 78 30.97 35.42 -22.02
C SER A 78 32.22 36.24 -21.75
N VAL A 79 32.70 36.91 -22.77
CA VAL A 79 33.86 37.83 -22.77
C VAL A 79 33.41 39.15 -22.15
N ALA A 80 34.11 39.61 -21.09
CA ALA A 80 34.06 40.99 -20.59
C ALA A 80 35.42 41.67 -20.68
N LEU A 81 35.47 42.82 -21.29
CA LEU A 81 36.60 43.72 -21.49
C LEU A 81 36.98 44.50 -20.21
N PRO A 82 38.22 45.01 -20.09
CA PRO A 82 38.81 45.44 -18.83
C PRO A 82 38.62 46.91 -18.52
N GLY A 83 38.53 47.25 -17.22
CA GLY A 83 38.50 48.61 -16.72
C GLY A 83 39.13 48.74 -15.32
N ALA A 84 40.36 49.28 -15.30
CA ALA A 84 41.03 50.12 -14.28
C ALA A 84 41.02 49.76 -12.79
N GLN A 85 42.18 49.40 -12.33
CA GLN A 85 42.99 49.76 -11.11
C GLN A 85 42.30 50.43 -9.90
N GLY A 86 42.48 49.79 -8.74
CA GLY A 86 42.37 50.33 -7.42
C GLY A 86 42.94 49.35 -6.40
N GLN A 87 44.21 49.55 -6.00
CA GLN A 87 44.83 48.83 -4.87
C GLN A 87 44.20 49.31 -3.57
N ASP A 88 43.75 48.38 -2.75
CA ASP A 88 43.78 48.52 -1.29
C ASP A 88 43.98 47.16 -0.64
N THR A 89 45.08 47.07 0.09
CA THR A 89 45.53 45.94 0.89
C THR A 89 44.78 45.92 2.22
N SER A 90 43.89 44.94 2.41
CA SER A 90 43.43 44.52 3.74
C SER A 90 43.20 43.00 3.73
N SER A 91 44.13 42.28 4.31
CA SER A 91 44.08 40.83 4.49
C SER A 91 43.11 40.49 5.62
N THR A 92 41.86 40.19 5.27
CA THR A 92 40.89 39.49 6.14
C THR A 92 40.98 38.00 5.83
N PRO A 93 41.12 37.09 6.83
CA PRO A 93 41.13 35.66 6.59
C PRO A 93 39.81 35.25 5.93
N PRO A 94 39.80 34.30 4.96
CA PRO A 94 38.58 33.85 4.33
C PRO A 94 37.64 33.24 5.38
N ALA A 95 36.46 33.84 5.53
CA ALA A 95 35.38 33.26 6.33
C ALA A 95 35.10 31.86 5.80
N GLN A 96 35.28 30.83 6.65
CA GLN A 96 34.88 29.48 6.36
C GLN A 96 33.37 29.51 6.03
N GLN A 97 33.03 29.19 4.78
CA GLN A 97 31.66 28.92 4.40
C GLN A 97 31.12 27.84 5.34
N PRO A 98 29.92 28.03 5.93
CA PRO A 98 29.31 26.96 6.72
C PRO A 98 29.13 25.75 5.81
N THR A 99 29.85 24.68 6.10
CA THR A 99 29.65 23.38 5.44
C THR A 99 28.25 22.93 5.78
N THR A 100 27.36 22.97 4.80
CA THR A 100 26.02 22.38 4.92
C THR A 100 26.19 20.92 5.33
N PRO A 101 25.56 20.46 6.43
CA PRO A 101 25.66 19.04 6.81
C PRO A 101 25.21 18.18 5.62
N PRO A 102 25.84 17.02 5.37
CA PRO A 102 25.42 16.14 4.32
C PRO A 102 23.93 15.77 4.54
N PRO A 103 23.13 15.70 3.46
CA PRO A 103 21.71 15.35 3.57
C PRO A 103 21.56 14.01 4.28
N ALA A 104 20.55 13.92 5.17
CA ALA A 104 20.25 12.67 5.87
C ALA A 104 19.89 11.58 4.84
N PRO A 105 20.27 10.30 5.11
CA PRO A 105 19.89 9.19 4.26
C PRO A 105 18.36 9.16 4.07
N ALA A 106 17.90 8.93 2.84
CA ALA A 106 16.50 8.76 2.56
C ALA A 106 15.97 7.47 3.18
N ALA A 107 14.75 7.49 3.69
CA ALA A 107 14.06 6.28 4.15
C ALA A 107 13.94 5.26 3.03
N LEU A 108 13.96 3.96 3.36
CA LEU A 108 13.70 2.92 2.38
C LEU A 108 12.25 3.04 1.90
N PRO A 109 12.00 3.05 0.58
CA PRO A 109 10.65 3.17 0.06
C PRO A 109 9.82 1.96 0.50
N THR A 110 8.65 2.23 1.06
CA THR A 110 7.58 1.24 1.20
C THR A 110 6.66 1.34 -0.01
N PRO A 111 5.97 0.29 -0.40
CA PRO A 111 5.04 0.33 -1.54
C PRO A 111 3.79 1.16 -1.27
N SER A 112 3.62 1.69 -0.10
CA SER A 112 2.40 2.37 0.34
C SER A 112 2.52 3.87 0.26
N ILE A 113 1.38 4.51 0.06
CA ILE A 113 1.26 5.94 0.04
C ILE A 113 1.29 6.48 1.46
N THR A 114 1.98 7.57 1.60
CA THR A 114 1.97 8.32 2.83
C THR A 114 0.79 9.27 2.86
N GLY A 115 0.15 9.36 4.01
CA GLY A 115 -0.88 10.35 4.30
C GLY A 115 -0.31 11.77 4.44
N PRO A 116 -1.08 12.68 5.02
CA PRO A 116 -0.68 14.07 5.18
C PRO A 116 0.41 14.28 6.24
N LEU A 117 0.67 13.32 7.10
CA LEU A 117 1.68 13.43 8.15
C LEU A 117 3.09 13.46 7.54
N GLN A 118 3.92 14.34 8.08
CA GLN A 118 5.31 14.51 7.66
C GLN A 118 6.23 13.94 8.74
N GLU A 119 7.02 12.92 8.40
CA GLU A 119 8.03 12.39 9.31
C GLU A 119 9.16 13.42 9.52
N PRO A 120 9.59 13.65 10.77
CA PRO A 120 10.80 14.42 11.00
C PRO A 120 12.00 13.68 10.41
N PRO A 121 13.07 14.39 9.99
CA PRO A 121 14.31 13.75 9.56
C PRO A 121 14.80 12.76 10.62
N PRO A 122 15.28 11.58 10.22
CA PRO A 122 15.74 10.57 11.18
C PRO A 122 16.94 11.03 12.00
N ALA A 123 17.06 10.54 13.21
CA ALA A 123 18.28 10.65 13.98
C ALA A 123 19.32 9.68 13.40
N ILE A 124 20.52 10.19 13.09
CA ILE A 124 21.58 9.39 12.49
C ILE A 124 22.61 9.01 13.54
N PHE A 125 22.94 7.72 13.64
CA PHE A 125 23.96 7.17 14.50
C PHE A 125 25.04 6.47 13.66
N ASP A 126 26.30 6.60 14.09
CA ASP A 126 27.38 5.79 13.54
C ASP A 126 27.41 4.45 14.30
N ALA A 127 27.14 3.37 13.57
CA ALA A 127 27.12 2.00 14.09
C ALA A 127 28.40 1.23 13.73
N GLY A 128 29.53 1.94 13.54
CA GLY A 128 30.84 1.34 13.25
C GLY A 128 30.82 0.53 11.96
N PRO A 129 31.07 -0.80 12.00
CA PRO A 129 31.11 -1.65 10.80
C PRO A 129 29.81 -1.67 10.00
N PHE A 130 28.67 -1.37 10.65
CA PHE A 130 27.35 -1.30 10.01
C PHE A 130 27.06 0.05 9.35
N GLY A 131 28.00 1.02 9.44
CA GLY A 131 27.86 2.34 8.85
C GLY A 131 26.84 3.22 9.60
N LYS A 132 26.22 4.15 8.87
CA LYS A 132 25.22 5.06 9.43
C LYS A 132 23.86 4.40 9.51
N VAL A 133 23.25 4.42 10.69
CA VAL A 133 21.92 3.90 10.94
C VAL A 133 20.98 5.07 11.24
N ALA A 134 19.90 5.15 10.50
CA ALA A 134 18.83 6.11 10.67
C ALA A 134 17.77 5.55 11.63
N VAL A 135 17.28 6.37 12.55
CA VAL A 135 16.32 5.99 13.59
C VAL A 135 15.15 6.98 13.60
N ASN A 136 13.94 6.45 13.46
CA ASN A 136 12.68 7.16 13.70
C ASN A 136 11.86 6.42 14.77
N GLY A 137 10.93 7.13 15.41
CA GLY A 137 10.00 6.53 16.36
C GLY A 137 8.64 7.17 16.25
N PHE A 138 7.60 6.39 16.58
CA PHE A 138 6.20 6.77 16.49
C PHE A 138 5.52 6.37 17.80
N LEU A 139 4.92 7.34 18.49
CA LEU A 139 4.13 7.11 19.70
C LEU A 139 2.78 7.81 19.52
N SER A 140 1.69 7.05 19.49
CA SER A 140 0.35 7.61 19.41
C SER A 140 -0.67 6.74 20.10
N GLY A 141 -1.72 7.38 20.61
CA GLY A 141 -2.89 6.73 21.18
C GLY A 141 -4.13 7.17 20.46
N MET A 142 -5.16 6.32 20.48
CA MET A 142 -6.45 6.59 19.85
C MET A 142 -7.61 6.33 20.80
N GLY A 143 -8.70 7.08 20.59
CA GLY A 143 -10.02 6.81 21.15
C GLY A 143 -11.02 6.61 20.03
N LEU A 144 -11.87 5.59 20.14
CA LEU A 144 -12.93 5.25 19.20
C LEU A 144 -14.28 5.34 19.88
N TRP A 145 -15.24 5.94 19.18
CA TRP A 145 -16.67 5.83 19.45
C TRP A 145 -17.37 5.30 18.21
N GLN A 146 -18.30 4.37 18.40
CA GLN A 146 -19.11 3.83 17.30
C GLN A 146 -20.55 3.54 17.76
N SER A 147 -21.49 3.80 16.87
CA SER A 147 -22.87 3.34 17.00
C SER A 147 -23.04 2.06 16.19
N ASN A 148 -23.98 1.21 16.59
CA ASN A 148 -24.26 -0.04 15.89
C ASN A 148 -22.99 -0.90 15.70
N HIS A 149 -22.19 -1.03 16.76
CA HIS A 149 -20.97 -1.85 16.70
C HIS A 149 -21.29 -3.29 16.26
N ILE A 150 -20.31 -3.95 15.67
CA ILE A 150 -20.40 -5.36 15.25
C ILE A 150 -20.72 -6.23 16.50
N PRO A 151 -21.51 -7.32 16.37
CA PRO A 151 -21.78 -8.19 17.50
C PRO A 151 -20.51 -8.64 18.22
N GLY A 152 -20.46 -8.43 19.56
CA GLY A 152 -19.29 -8.75 20.38
C GLY A 152 -18.22 -7.67 20.46
N ASP A 153 -18.39 -6.53 19.76
CA ASP A 153 -17.53 -5.35 19.89
C ASP A 153 -18.13 -4.34 20.90
N GLU A 154 -17.45 -3.24 21.19
CA GLU A 154 -17.84 -2.22 22.15
C GLU A 154 -18.12 -0.88 21.47
N SER A 155 -19.01 -0.07 22.07
CA SER A 155 -19.35 1.26 21.56
C SER A 155 -18.24 2.30 21.74
N THR A 156 -17.39 2.14 22.72
CA THR A 156 -16.27 3.04 23.03
C THR A 156 -15.03 2.26 23.42
N GLN A 157 -13.91 2.60 22.80
CA GLN A 157 -12.64 1.93 23.08
C GLN A 157 -11.49 2.94 23.05
N ALA A 158 -10.40 2.60 23.71
CA ALA A 158 -9.14 3.34 23.65
C ALA A 158 -7.97 2.36 23.54
N ALA A 159 -6.99 2.70 22.72
CA ALA A 159 -5.82 1.86 22.51
C ALA A 159 -4.58 2.70 22.16
N LEU A 160 -3.40 2.11 22.35
CA LEU A 160 -2.18 2.60 21.73
C LEU A 160 -2.28 2.37 20.22
N SER A 161 -2.25 3.41 19.39
CA SER A 161 -2.26 3.22 17.95
C SER A 161 -0.89 2.86 17.40
N ASN A 162 0.16 3.48 17.92
CA ASN A 162 1.55 3.17 17.60
C ASN A 162 2.46 3.39 18.81
N GLY A 163 3.34 2.44 19.07
CA GLY A 163 4.49 2.53 19.94
C GLY A 163 5.64 1.82 19.25
N GLN A 164 6.21 2.43 18.20
CA GLN A 164 7.10 1.75 17.25
C GLN A 164 8.42 2.51 17.07
N VAL A 165 9.48 1.77 16.80
CA VAL A 165 10.78 2.29 16.40
C VAL A 165 11.15 1.70 15.06
N VAL A 166 11.70 2.55 14.17
CA VAL A 166 12.25 2.17 12.87
C VAL A 166 13.74 2.36 12.89
N LEU A 167 14.48 1.33 12.55
CA LEU A 167 15.92 1.31 12.35
C LEU A 167 16.20 0.96 10.89
N GLN A 168 16.97 1.80 10.18
CA GLN A 168 17.28 1.53 8.79
C GLN A 168 18.67 1.97 8.40
N ARG A 169 19.29 1.20 7.51
CA ARG A 169 20.46 1.59 6.75
C ARG A 169 20.08 1.72 5.29
N THR A 170 20.34 2.87 4.68
CA THR A 170 19.86 3.21 3.33
C THR A 170 20.97 3.34 2.30
N ASP A 171 22.24 3.19 2.72
CA ASP A 171 23.42 3.34 1.88
C ASP A 171 24.17 2.02 1.65
N GLY A 172 24.96 1.99 0.58
CA GLY A 172 25.76 0.83 0.20
C GLY A 172 24.95 -0.32 -0.44
N TRP A 173 25.64 -1.41 -0.72
CA TRP A 173 25.03 -2.59 -1.36
C TRP A 173 24.21 -3.45 -0.39
N PHE A 174 24.51 -3.37 0.91
CA PHE A 174 23.82 -4.04 1.99
C PHE A 174 23.05 -3.00 2.81
N GLN A 175 21.74 -3.09 2.80
CA GLN A 175 20.81 -2.21 3.50
C GLN A 175 19.87 -3.06 4.34
N PHE A 176 19.24 -2.46 5.34
CA PHE A 176 18.20 -3.11 6.14
C PHE A 176 17.13 -2.12 6.59
N TYR A 177 15.97 -2.66 6.88
CA TYR A 177 14.84 -1.96 7.48
C TYR A 177 14.25 -2.84 8.58
N LEU A 178 14.10 -2.30 9.80
CA LEU A 178 13.49 -2.95 10.95
C LEU A 178 12.48 -2.00 11.54
N GLN A 179 11.23 -2.43 11.68
CA GLN A 179 10.16 -1.70 12.34
C GLN A 179 9.59 -2.59 13.43
N ALA A 180 9.76 -2.18 14.70
CA ALA A 180 9.43 -2.97 15.86
C ALA A 180 8.61 -2.17 16.87
N GLY A 181 7.70 -2.84 17.57
CA GLY A 181 6.91 -2.26 18.65
C GLY A 181 5.48 -2.75 18.69
N ALA A 182 4.64 -1.97 19.37
CA ALA A 182 3.20 -2.22 19.47
C ALA A 182 2.42 -1.31 18.51
N TYR A 183 1.33 -1.83 17.96
CA TYR A 183 0.52 -1.11 16.97
C TYR A 183 -0.92 -1.62 16.95
N ASN A 184 -1.82 -0.77 16.46
CA ASN A 184 -3.20 -1.12 16.16
C ASN A 184 -3.47 -0.98 14.66
N ILE A 185 -4.37 -1.82 14.13
CA ILE A 185 -4.75 -1.83 12.71
C ILE A 185 -6.28 -1.64 12.61
N PRO A 186 -6.80 -0.42 12.88
CA PRO A 186 -8.24 -0.19 12.81
C PRO A 186 -8.70 -0.13 11.35
N ALA A 187 -9.83 -0.78 11.06
CA ALA A 187 -10.45 -0.76 9.74
C ALA A 187 -11.99 -0.69 9.84
N LEU A 188 -12.62 -0.12 8.83
CA LEU A 188 -14.07 -0.05 8.74
C LEU A 188 -14.69 -1.41 8.48
N GLY A 189 -15.88 -1.65 9.03
CA GLY A 189 -16.66 -2.86 8.76
C GLY A 189 -16.18 -4.13 9.45
N VAL A 190 -15.15 -4.05 10.30
CA VAL A 190 -14.63 -5.15 11.12
C VAL A 190 -14.59 -4.75 12.60
N PRO A 191 -14.54 -5.73 13.54
CA PRO A 191 -14.39 -5.42 14.97
C PRO A 191 -13.10 -4.66 15.25
N PHE A 192 -13.14 -3.77 16.24
CA PHE A 192 -11.94 -3.13 16.74
C PHE A 192 -11.16 -4.09 17.65
N LEU A 193 -9.91 -4.30 17.33
CA LEU A 193 -9.03 -5.15 18.16
C LEU A 193 -8.11 -4.28 19.02
N ALA A 194 -8.02 -4.57 20.29
CA ALA A 194 -7.05 -3.93 21.20
C ALA A 194 -5.60 -4.20 20.71
N THR A 195 -4.68 -3.33 21.07
CA THR A 195 -3.30 -3.35 20.57
C THR A 195 -2.56 -4.65 20.89
N ASP A 196 -2.74 -5.18 22.11
CA ASP A 196 -2.14 -6.46 22.51
C ASP A 196 -2.64 -7.61 21.62
N LYS A 197 -3.94 -7.65 21.32
CA LYS A 197 -4.55 -8.64 20.43
C LYS A 197 -4.07 -8.45 18.99
N THR A 198 -4.02 -7.20 18.53
CA THR A 198 -3.50 -6.90 17.19
C THR A 198 -2.06 -7.40 17.02
N VAL A 199 -1.18 -7.14 18.01
CA VAL A 199 0.21 -7.58 17.93
C VAL A 199 0.32 -9.09 18.01
N THR A 200 -0.42 -9.76 18.90
CA THR A 200 -0.30 -11.23 19.09
C THR A 200 -0.94 -12.01 17.95
N ASP A 201 -2.06 -11.54 17.40
CA ASP A 201 -2.87 -12.29 16.47
C ASP A 201 -2.51 -12.06 14.97
N PHE A 202 -1.74 -10.97 14.67
CA PHE A 202 -1.33 -10.67 13.30
C PHE A 202 0.19 -10.89 13.07
N TYR A 203 1.03 -9.88 13.27
CA TYR A 203 2.41 -9.89 12.75
C TYR A 203 3.48 -9.89 13.85
N GLY A 204 3.09 -9.96 15.11
CA GLY A 204 4.01 -9.90 16.25
C GLY A 204 4.62 -8.51 16.46
N PRO A 205 5.58 -8.38 17.38
CA PRO A 205 6.20 -7.08 17.71
C PRO A 205 7.24 -6.61 16.66
N LEU A 206 7.52 -7.39 15.63
CA LEU A 206 8.44 -7.06 14.54
C LEU A 206 7.71 -7.24 13.18
N PRO A 207 6.68 -6.41 12.90
CA PRO A 207 5.81 -6.61 11.73
C PRO A 207 6.55 -6.46 10.40
N VAL A 208 7.53 -5.56 10.32
CA VAL A 208 8.31 -5.34 9.10
C VAL A 208 9.79 -5.43 9.43
N ALA A 209 10.50 -6.37 8.80
CA ALA A 209 11.93 -6.57 9.01
C ALA A 209 12.55 -7.25 7.78
N PHE A 210 13.37 -6.54 7.03
CA PHE A 210 13.99 -7.11 5.85
C PHE A 210 15.39 -6.60 5.60
N LEU A 211 16.19 -7.44 4.94
CA LEU A 211 17.44 -7.07 4.30
C LEU A 211 17.14 -6.62 2.88
N LYS A 212 17.88 -5.59 2.41
CA LYS A 212 17.85 -5.16 1.02
C LYS A 212 19.27 -5.22 0.46
N LEU A 213 19.45 -6.04 -0.58
CA LEU A 213 20.68 -6.17 -1.32
C LEU A 213 20.57 -5.38 -2.63
N GLN A 214 21.39 -4.36 -2.78
CA GLN A 214 21.40 -3.52 -3.97
C GLN A 214 22.37 -4.11 -5.00
N ALA A 215 21.81 -4.68 -6.08
CA ALA A 215 22.57 -5.27 -7.19
C ALA A 215 22.66 -4.27 -8.35
N GLY A 216 23.57 -3.30 -8.23
CA GLY A 216 23.69 -2.20 -9.18
C GLY A 216 22.74 -1.03 -8.87
N LYS A 217 22.53 -0.14 -9.85
CA LYS A 217 21.75 1.10 -9.62
C LYS A 217 20.22 0.89 -9.61
N ASN A 218 19.75 -0.09 -10.34
CA ASN A 218 18.33 -0.24 -10.67
C ASN A 218 17.68 -1.52 -10.14
N THR A 219 18.48 -2.45 -9.60
CA THR A 219 18.00 -3.76 -9.15
C THR A 219 18.25 -3.92 -7.66
N SER A 220 17.24 -4.37 -6.93
CA SER A 220 17.39 -4.74 -5.51
C SER A 220 16.62 -6.01 -5.18
N PHE A 221 17.13 -6.74 -4.19
CA PHE A 221 16.50 -7.92 -3.60
C PHE A 221 16.16 -7.61 -2.15
N LEU A 222 14.94 -7.91 -1.73
CA LEU A 222 14.47 -7.78 -0.35
C LEU A 222 14.20 -9.19 0.19
N ILE A 223 14.59 -9.46 1.44
CA ILE A 223 14.43 -10.77 2.08
C ILE A 223 14.00 -10.56 3.52
N GLY A 224 12.83 -11.09 3.91
CA GLY A 224 12.31 -10.99 5.28
C GLY A 224 10.83 -10.78 5.37
N ALA A 225 10.36 -10.08 6.43
CA ALA A 225 9.00 -9.60 6.58
C ALA A 225 8.86 -8.28 5.79
N LEU A 226 8.10 -8.33 4.71
CA LEU A 226 7.97 -7.30 3.70
C LEU A 226 6.63 -6.60 3.80
N PRO A 227 6.54 -5.27 3.58
CA PRO A 227 5.26 -4.65 3.31
C PRO A 227 4.62 -5.24 2.06
N THR A 228 3.30 -5.16 2.00
CA THR A 228 2.54 -5.64 0.82
C THR A 228 2.90 -4.90 -0.46
N LEU A 229 2.70 -5.54 -1.60
CA LEU A 229 2.65 -4.93 -2.93
C LEU A 229 1.22 -4.60 -3.36
N MET A 230 0.23 -4.77 -2.48
CA MET A 230 -1.19 -4.63 -2.80
C MET A 230 -1.82 -3.46 -2.05
N GLY A 231 -2.69 -2.73 -2.77
CA GLY A 231 -3.60 -1.76 -2.20
C GLY A 231 -3.04 -0.35 -2.07
N ALA A 232 -3.95 0.55 -1.78
CA ALA A 232 -3.68 1.99 -1.69
C ALA A 232 -3.41 2.45 -0.25
N GLU A 233 -3.71 1.64 0.75
CA GLU A 233 -3.59 1.97 2.16
C GLU A 233 -2.49 1.13 2.84
N SER A 234 -1.77 1.77 3.77
CA SER A 234 -0.68 1.15 4.51
C SER A 234 -1.15 0.44 5.76
N THR A 235 -0.29 -0.41 6.33
CA THR A 235 -0.58 -1.17 7.55
C THR A 235 -0.76 -0.27 8.78
N PHE A 236 0.05 0.78 8.96
CA PHE A 236 0.07 1.58 10.19
C PHE A 236 -0.65 2.91 10.02
N THR A 237 -1.34 3.37 11.10
CA THR A 237 -2.19 4.56 11.06
C THR A 237 -1.47 5.79 10.55
N PHE A 238 -0.26 6.06 11.05
CA PHE A 238 0.53 7.25 10.71
C PHE A 238 0.93 7.31 9.23
N GLN A 239 0.88 6.21 8.49
CA GLN A 239 1.23 6.15 7.07
C GLN A 239 0.08 6.54 6.15
N ASN A 240 -1.15 6.54 6.63
CA ASN A 240 -2.35 6.67 5.83
C ASN A 240 -2.93 8.10 5.80
N MET A 241 -3.75 8.38 4.80
CA MET A 241 -4.54 9.61 4.73
C MET A 241 -5.60 9.65 5.83
N ASN A 242 -6.24 8.50 6.13
CA ASN A 242 -7.24 8.32 7.17
C ASN A 242 -6.65 7.47 8.32
N ILE A 243 -7.22 7.56 9.53
CA ILE A 243 -6.78 6.75 10.68
C ILE A 243 -7.21 5.29 10.47
N GLU A 244 -8.50 5.09 10.15
CA GLU A 244 -9.05 3.77 9.84
C GLU A 244 -8.85 3.44 8.35
N ARG A 245 -8.50 2.18 8.05
CA ARG A 245 -8.49 1.67 6.67
C ARG A 245 -9.91 1.48 6.17
N GLY A 246 -10.04 1.48 4.85
CA GLY A 246 -11.31 1.30 4.18
C GLY A 246 -11.81 -0.14 4.11
N LEU A 247 -12.98 -0.30 3.50
CA LEU A 247 -13.60 -1.60 3.27
C LEU A 247 -12.80 -2.47 2.28
N LEU A 248 -12.16 -1.84 1.27
CA LEU A 248 -11.37 -2.54 0.28
C LEU A 248 -10.13 -3.18 0.92
N TRP A 249 -9.50 -2.48 1.86
CA TRP A 249 -8.33 -2.97 2.57
C TRP A 249 -8.57 -4.30 3.30
N ASN A 250 -9.79 -4.58 3.75
CA ASN A 250 -10.13 -5.85 4.40
C ASN A 250 -9.99 -7.09 3.49
N GLN A 251 -9.79 -6.89 2.19
CA GLN A 251 -9.49 -7.97 1.25
C GLN A 251 -7.98 -8.15 1.04
N GLU A 252 -7.15 -7.20 1.46
CA GLU A 252 -5.73 -7.14 1.20
C GLU A 252 -4.90 -7.83 2.27
N ASN A 253 -3.68 -8.24 1.91
CA ASN A 253 -2.67 -8.58 2.89
C ASN A 253 -1.85 -7.32 3.23
N ALA A 254 -1.52 -7.11 4.49
CA ALA A 254 -0.78 -5.92 4.92
C ALA A 254 0.74 -6.15 4.99
N VAL A 255 1.14 -7.34 5.42
CA VAL A 255 2.54 -7.77 5.57
C VAL A 255 2.68 -9.21 5.09
N THR A 256 3.81 -9.52 4.47
CA THR A 256 4.14 -10.88 4.01
C THR A 256 5.59 -11.22 4.34
N ARG A 257 5.93 -12.48 4.39
CA ARG A 257 7.33 -12.93 4.51
C ARG A 257 7.77 -13.57 3.22
N GLY A 258 8.96 -13.21 2.74
CA GLY A 258 9.41 -13.78 1.47
C GLY A 258 10.67 -13.11 0.92
N ILE A 259 10.81 -13.29 -0.38
CA ILE A 259 11.87 -12.70 -1.20
C ILE A 259 11.21 -11.88 -2.30
N GLN A 260 11.69 -10.66 -2.51
CA GLN A 260 11.18 -9.75 -3.53
C GLN A 260 12.35 -9.21 -4.37
N VAL A 261 12.16 -9.14 -5.67
CA VAL A 261 13.04 -8.41 -6.57
C VAL A 261 12.34 -7.15 -7.06
N ASN A 262 13.08 -6.04 -7.09
CA ASN A 262 12.63 -4.78 -7.68
C ASN A 262 13.58 -4.39 -8.79
N GLN A 263 13.01 -3.93 -9.91
CA GLN A 263 13.74 -3.46 -11.08
C GLN A 263 13.16 -2.12 -11.54
N THR A 264 14.01 -1.09 -11.60
CA THR A 264 13.65 0.22 -12.15
C THR A 264 14.15 0.35 -13.59
N MET A 265 13.31 0.82 -14.50
CA MET A 265 13.59 0.96 -15.93
C MET A 265 13.04 2.31 -16.41
N GLY A 266 13.81 3.38 -16.23
CA GLY A 266 13.37 4.74 -16.52
C GLY A 266 12.18 5.14 -15.64
N LYS A 267 11.02 5.32 -16.24
CA LYS A 267 9.77 5.69 -15.55
C LYS A 267 8.97 4.49 -15.00
N PHE A 268 9.43 3.27 -15.26
CA PHE A 268 8.78 2.05 -14.81
C PHE A 268 9.56 1.44 -13.64
N THR A 269 8.80 0.93 -12.67
CA THR A 269 9.33 0.06 -11.61
C THR A 269 8.52 -1.21 -11.56
N ALA A 270 9.17 -2.35 -11.70
CA ALA A 270 8.57 -3.66 -11.56
C ALA A 270 9.03 -4.31 -10.27
N SER A 271 8.12 -4.92 -9.53
CA SER A 271 8.37 -5.70 -8.32
C SER A 271 7.76 -7.09 -8.49
N LEU A 272 8.48 -8.12 -8.07
CA LEU A 272 7.99 -9.50 -8.03
C LEU A 272 8.42 -10.13 -6.71
N SER A 273 7.47 -10.74 -5.99
CA SER A 273 7.68 -11.34 -4.67
C SER A 273 7.15 -12.76 -4.64
N TRP A 274 7.98 -13.69 -4.17
CA TRP A 274 7.56 -15.00 -3.71
C TRP A 274 7.46 -14.98 -2.19
N ASN A 275 6.25 -15.26 -1.66
CA ASN A 275 5.94 -14.97 -0.28
C ASN A 275 4.88 -15.91 0.33
N ASP A 276 4.49 -15.64 1.57
CA ASP A 276 3.51 -16.42 2.31
C ASP A 276 2.10 -15.80 2.35
N GLY A 277 1.83 -14.82 1.48
CA GLY A 277 0.54 -14.18 1.32
C GLY A 277 0.09 -13.43 2.56
N PHE A 278 -0.91 -13.94 3.27
CA PHE A 278 -1.47 -13.35 4.49
C PHE A 278 -0.72 -13.84 5.75
N TYR A 279 0.61 -13.75 5.75
CA TYR A 279 1.47 -14.12 6.89
C TYR A 279 1.26 -15.58 7.37
N SER A 280 0.92 -16.46 6.44
CA SER A 280 0.46 -17.83 6.73
C SER A 280 1.58 -18.83 7.03
N ASN A 281 2.84 -18.44 6.85
CA ASN A 281 4.01 -19.32 6.86
C ASN A 281 3.94 -20.46 5.80
N ARG A 282 3.17 -20.21 4.73
CA ARG A 282 3.06 -21.11 3.55
C ARG A 282 3.52 -20.33 2.32
N TYR A 283 4.75 -20.57 1.88
CA TYR A 283 5.41 -19.85 0.78
C TYR A 283 4.92 -20.34 -0.58
N SER A 284 3.65 -20.14 -0.86
CA SER A 284 2.98 -20.53 -2.10
C SER A 284 2.36 -19.34 -2.86
N TRP A 285 2.60 -18.11 -2.40
CA TRP A 285 2.09 -16.93 -3.04
C TRP A 285 3.10 -16.29 -4.00
N LEU A 286 2.57 -15.75 -5.08
CA LEU A 286 3.28 -14.86 -5.97
C LEU A 286 2.56 -13.52 -5.98
N SER A 287 3.30 -12.44 -5.75
CA SER A 287 2.78 -11.06 -5.80
C SER A 287 3.64 -10.22 -6.72
N GLY A 288 3.04 -9.28 -7.44
CA GLY A 288 3.77 -8.40 -8.34
C GLY A 288 3.10 -7.04 -8.49
N ALA A 289 3.91 -6.04 -8.78
CA ALA A 289 3.47 -4.68 -9.09
C ALA A 289 4.28 -4.13 -10.28
N LEU A 290 3.59 -3.40 -11.16
CA LEU A 290 4.20 -2.61 -12.22
C LEU A 290 3.72 -1.17 -12.09
N THR A 291 4.63 -0.27 -11.76
CA THR A 291 4.34 1.16 -11.57
C THR A 291 4.97 1.98 -12.68
N TYR A 292 4.19 2.86 -13.29
CA TYR A 292 4.65 3.92 -14.17
C TYR A 292 4.54 5.27 -13.45
N ALA A 293 5.64 6.02 -13.33
CA ALA A 293 5.67 7.33 -12.71
C ALA A 293 6.21 8.39 -13.68
N ASN A 294 5.47 9.51 -13.79
CA ASN A 294 5.85 10.63 -14.66
C ASN A 294 5.38 11.97 -14.07
N GLY A 295 6.31 12.72 -13.46
CA GLY A 295 6.01 13.95 -12.78
C GLY A 295 4.99 13.74 -11.65
N PRO A 296 3.85 14.47 -11.65
CA PRO A 296 2.84 14.32 -10.59
C PRO A 296 1.98 13.05 -10.70
N HIS A 297 2.14 12.25 -11.73
CA HIS A 297 1.30 11.11 -12.04
C HIS A 297 2.02 9.79 -11.77
N SER A 298 1.32 8.86 -11.12
CA SER A 298 1.73 7.47 -10.98
C SER A 298 0.55 6.56 -11.30
N LEU A 299 0.82 5.45 -11.99
CA LEU A 299 -0.17 4.40 -12.28
C LEU A 299 0.47 3.06 -11.93
N ALA A 300 -0.15 2.33 -11.01
CA ALA A 300 0.27 1.00 -10.60
C ALA A 300 -0.76 -0.05 -11.02
N PHE A 301 -0.26 -1.17 -11.53
CA PHE A 301 -0.99 -2.42 -11.72
C PHE A 301 -0.41 -3.44 -10.75
N GLU A 302 -1.25 -4.02 -9.92
CA GLU A 302 -0.85 -4.92 -8.87
C GLU A 302 -1.62 -6.24 -9.00
N GLY A 303 -0.98 -7.34 -8.62
CA GLY A 303 -1.62 -8.64 -8.62
C GLY A 303 -0.93 -9.60 -7.68
N MET A 304 -1.73 -10.45 -7.04
CA MET A 304 -1.22 -11.54 -6.22
C MET A 304 -2.13 -12.76 -6.28
N GLY A 305 -1.57 -13.94 -5.97
CA GLY A 305 -2.35 -15.16 -5.93
C GLY A 305 -1.62 -16.30 -5.25
N ASN A 306 -2.40 -17.17 -4.60
CA ASN A 306 -1.90 -18.39 -4.02
C ASN A 306 -1.81 -19.49 -5.10
N LEU A 307 -0.61 -19.95 -5.38
CA LEU A 307 -0.36 -21.05 -6.32
C LEU A 307 -0.61 -22.44 -5.69
N GLY A 308 -0.83 -22.47 -4.37
CA GLY A 308 -1.13 -23.67 -3.59
C GLY A 308 -2.49 -23.54 -2.89
N GLN A 309 -2.53 -24.07 -1.67
CA GLN A 309 -3.69 -23.93 -0.77
C GLN A 309 -3.22 -23.78 0.67
N THR A 310 -3.94 -22.97 1.45
CA THR A 310 -3.63 -22.72 2.85
C THR A 310 -4.91 -22.78 3.67
N GLY A 311 -4.93 -23.58 4.75
CA GLY A 311 -6.02 -23.52 5.72
C GLY A 311 -6.12 -22.14 6.33
N TYR A 312 -7.32 -21.66 6.60
CA TYR A 312 -7.58 -20.39 7.28
C TYR A 312 -8.14 -20.68 8.68
N GLN A 313 -7.56 -20.08 9.71
CA GLN A 313 -7.94 -20.37 11.10
C GLN A 313 -7.85 -19.15 12.03
N THR A 314 -7.31 -18.02 11.56
CA THR A 314 -7.07 -16.80 12.38
C THR A 314 -7.45 -15.55 11.62
N TYR A 315 -7.49 -14.41 12.31
CA TYR A 315 -7.65 -13.10 11.68
C TYR A 315 -6.54 -12.78 10.68
N ALA A 316 -5.31 -13.21 10.96
CA ALA A 316 -4.17 -12.98 10.08
C ALA A 316 -4.14 -13.92 8.86
N THR A 317 -4.84 -15.06 8.91
CA THR A 317 -4.94 -16.03 7.81
C THR A 317 -6.41 -16.25 7.41
N PRO A 318 -7.07 -15.25 6.82
CA PRO A 318 -8.46 -15.32 6.42
C PRO A 318 -8.64 -16.21 5.18
N VAL A 319 -9.91 -16.43 4.80
CA VAL A 319 -10.24 -17.25 3.62
C VAL A 319 -9.65 -16.70 2.32
N GLN A 320 -9.44 -15.39 2.24
CA GLN A 320 -8.76 -14.69 1.15
C GLN A 320 -7.36 -15.22 0.87
N ASN A 321 -6.73 -15.84 1.88
CA ASN A 321 -5.42 -16.49 1.71
C ASN A 321 -5.44 -17.71 0.74
N ASN A 322 -6.59 -18.09 0.21
CA ASN A 322 -6.74 -19.12 -0.80
C ASN A 322 -7.20 -18.58 -2.17
N GLY A 323 -7.03 -17.30 -2.36
CA GLY A 323 -7.52 -16.60 -3.53
C GLY A 323 -6.46 -15.91 -4.36
N SER A 324 -6.94 -14.99 -5.15
CA SER A 324 -6.14 -14.04 -5.92
C SER A 324 -6.75 -12.65 -5.82
N MET A 325 -5.92 -11.63 -6.05
CA MET A 325 -6.33 -10.24 -6.02
C MET A 325 -5.60 -9.44 -7.09
N TYR A 326 -6.28 -8.43 -7.62
CA TYR A 326 -5.76 -7.49 -8.61
C TYR A 326 -6.22 -6.09 -8.26
N ALA A 327 -5.32 -5.11 -8.41
CA ALA A 327 -5.64 -3.71 -8.22
C ALA A 327 -5.06 -2.84 -9.33
N VAL A 328 -5.73 -1.71 -9.58
CA VAL A 328 -5.25 -0.63 -10.44
C VAL A 328 -5.36 0.65 -9.64
N ILE A 329 -4.23 1.29 -9.40
CA ILE A 329 -4.13 2.49 -8.57
C ILE A 329 -3.54 3.62 -9.41
N TYR A 330 -4.25 4.72 -9.50
CA TYR A 330 -3.72 5.96 -10.05
C TYR A 330 -3.51 6.96 -8.91
N THR A 331 -2.35 7.62 -8.89
CA THR A 331 -2.04 8.65 -7.92
C THR A 331 -1.62 9.93 -8.63
N TYR A 332 -2.25 11.02 -8.25
CA TYR A 332 -1.87 12.37 -8.63
C TYR A 332 -1.37 13.12 -7.41
N THR A 333 -0.10 13.57 -7.43
CA THR A 333 0.51 14.33 -6.35
C THR A 333 1.09 15.63 -6.91
N LYS A 334 0.46 16.77 -6.61
CA LYS A 334 0.95 18.07 -7.05
C LYS A 334 0.63 19.16 -6.03
N GLY A 335 1.68 19.86 -5.57
CA GLY A 335 1.56 20.88 -4.55
C GLY A 335 1.00 20.30 -3.26
N SER A 336 -0.13 20.86 -2.81
CA SER A 336 -0.82 20.44 -1.58
C SER A 336 -1.84 19.31 -1.79
N TRP A 337 -2.03 18.81 -3.02
CA TRP A 337 -3.04 17.82 -3.35
C TRP A 337 -2.45 16.43 -3.57
N ILE A 338 -3.11 15.43 -3.00
CA ILE A 338 -2.98 14.02 -3.36
C ILE A 338 -4.38 13.53 -3.73
N VAL A 339 -4.52 12.88 -4.90
CA VAL A 339 -5.79 12.30 -5.36
C VAL A 339 -5.49 10.90 -5.87
N GLN A 340 -6.22 9.91 -5.34
CA GLN A 340 -5.91 8.51 -5.58
C GLN A 340 -7.19 7.68 -5.74
N PRO A 341 -7.73 7.59 -6.96
CA PRO A 341 -8.71 6.56 -7.30
C PRO A 341 -8.02 5.20 -7.45
N TYR A 342 -8.67 4.14 -6.93
CA TYR A 342 -8.24 2.79 -7.21
C TYR A 342 -9.40 1.81 -7.31
N PHE A 343 -9.15 0.71 -8.02
CA PHE A 343 -10.08 -0.40 -8.22
C PHE A 343 -9.43 -1.70 -7.81
N GLN A 344 -10.23 -2.58 -7.22
CA GLN A 344 -9.77 -3.85 -6.70
C GLN A 344 -10.73 -4.98 -7.05
N PHE A 345 -10.15 -6.13 -7.35
CA PHE A 345 -10.86 -7.40 -7.54
C PHE A 345 -10.21 -8.46 -6.69
N SER A 346 -11.00 -9.28 -6.00
CA SER A 346 -10.53 -10.51 -5.37
C SER A 346 -11.38 -11.69 -5.81
N ASP A 347 -10.79 -12.88 -5.79
CA ASP A 347 -11.48 -14.13 -6.06
C ASP A 347 -10.93 -15.24 -5.16
N VAL A 348 -11.80 -15.89 -4.43
CA VAL A 348 -11.50 -17.10 -3.64
C VAL A 348 -12.22 -18.26 -4.32
N PRO A 349 -11.49 -19.17 -4.98
CA PRO A 349 -12.10 -20.28 -5.72
C PRO A 349 -12.68 -21.35 -4.79
N THR A 350 -13.63 -22.13 -5.30
CA THR A 350 -14.10 -23.37 -4.67
C THR A 350 -12.92 -24.31 -4.43
N ASN A 351 -12.77 -24.80 -3.20
CA ASN A 351 -11.73 -25.76 -2.81
C ASN A 351 -12.22 -26.67 -1.69
N LEU A 352 -12.80 -27.80 -2.05
CA LEU A 352 -13.37 -28.75 -1.11
C LEU A 352 -12.34 -29.37 -0.15
N LYS A 353 -11.05 -29.39 -0.53
CA LYS A 353 -9.98 -29.93 0.33
C LYS A 353 -9.76 -29.10 1.60
N ILE A 354 -10.14 -27.84 1.59
CA ILE A 354 -10.00 -26.92 2.73
C ILE A 354 -11.36 -26.38 3.18
N GLY A 355 -12.47 -27.01 2.78
CA GLY A 355 -13.82 -26.68 3.22
C GLY A 355 -14.46 -25.48 2.50
N ILE A 356 -13.91 -24.99 1.41
CA ILE A 356 -14.53 -23.95 0.58
C ILE A 356 -15.48 -24.62 -0.42
N THR A 357 -16.75 -24.80 -0.01
CA THR A 357 -17.78 -25.48 -0.81
C THR A 357 -18.17 -24.68 -2.05
N LYS A 358 -18.21 -23.37 -1.95
CA LYS A 358 -18.47 -22.44 -3.06
C LYS A 358 -17.59 -21.21 -2.93
N GLY A 359 -16.85 -20.91 -3.97
CA GLY A 359 -16.02 -19.73 -4.05
C GLY A 359 -16.85 -18.45 -4.17
N ALA A 360 -16.21 -17.31 -3.83
CA ALA A 360 -16.77 -15.97 -4.00
C ALA A 360 -15.65 -14.98 -4.34
N GLY A 361 -16.03 -13.86 -4.94
CA GLY A 361 -15.12 -12.76 -5.25
C GLY A 361 -15.68 -11.43 -4.80
N THR A 362 -14.80 -10.43 -4.66
CA THR A 362 -15.20 -9.04 -4.43
C THR A 362 -14.81 -8.15 -5.61
N ARG A 363 -15.53 -7.04 -5.75
CA ARG A 363 -15.22 -5.96 -6.69
C ARG A 363 -15.50 -4.66 -5.99
N GLY A 364 -14.55 -3.75 -6.05
CA GLY A 364 -14.71 -2.45 -5.39
C GLY A 364 -13.87 -1.37 -6.02
N GLY A 365 -14.17 -0.15 -5.65
CA GLY A 365 -13.41 1.03 -5.98
C GLY A 365 -13.46 2.06 -4.88
N ALA A 366 -12.40 2.83 -4.76
CA ALA A 366 -12.27 3.91 -3.80
C ALA A 366 -11.69 5.17 -4.46
N LEU A 367 -12.01 6.30 -3.87
CA LEU A 367 -11.36 7.57 -4.12
C LEU A 367 -10.83 8.10 -2.79
N LEU A 368 -9.50 8.17 -2.67
CA LEU A 368 -8.82 8.82 -1.57
C LEU A 368 -8.32 10.18 -2.04
N MET A 369 -8.49 11.19 -1.21
CA MET A 369 -8.03 12.56 -1.51
C MET A 369 -7.47 13.19 -0.24
N SER A 370 -6.42 14.00 -0.38
CA SER A 370 -5.89 14.81 0.71
C SER A 370 -5.47 16.18 0.20
N HIS A 371 -5.74 17.20 1.00
CA HIS A 371 -5.26 18.57 0.77
C HIS A 371 -4.56 19.09 2.01
N THR A 372 -3.33 19.57 1.84
CA THR A 372 -2.54 20.20 2.90
C THR A 372 -2.70 21.72 2.81
N PHE A 373 -3.22 22.31 3.89
CA PHE A 373 -3.36 23.76 4.05
C PHE A 373 -2.10 24.36 4.68
N LYS A 374 -2.12 25.66 4.91
CA LYS A 374 -1.07 26.35 5.68
C LYS A 374 -1.18 26.01 7.18
N HIS A 375 -0.09 26.26 7.92
CA HIS A 375 -0.03 26.16 9.39
C HIS A 375 -0.26 24.74 9.94
N GLY A 376 0.14 23.71 9.20
CA GLY A 376 0.10 22.33 9.66
C GLY A 376 -1.27 21.64 9.58
N PHE A 377 -2.27 22.28 8.99
CA PHE A 377 -3.57 21.66 8.76
C PHE A 377 -3.60 20.89 7.45
N SER A 378 -4.28 19.74 7.47
CA SER A 378 -4.67 19.02 6.27
C SER A 378 -6.05 18.38 6.47
N LEU A 379 -6.70 18.09 5.35
CA LEU A 379 -7.98 17.41 5.32
C LEU A 379 -7.89 16.27 4.31
N ALA A 380 -8.18 15.06 4.74
CA ALA A 380 -8.30 13.92 3.87
C ALA A 380 -9.74 13.41 3.83
N GLY A 381 -10.10 12.74 2.73
CA GLY A 381 -11.39 12.12 2.55
C GLY A 381 -11.24 10.82 1.77
N ARG A 382 -12.12 9.85 2.06
CA ARG A 382 -12.23 8.58 1.34
C ARG A 382 -13.70 8.28 1.10
N GLY A 383 -14.02 7.89 -0.13
CA GLY A 383 -15.31 7.30 -0.52
C GLY A 383 -15.08 5.97 -1.18
N GLU A 384 -15.84 4.94 -0.82
CA GLU A 384 -15.66 3.58 -1.32
C GLU A 384 -16.98 2.90 -1.63
N TYR A 385 -16.92 1.96 -2.55
CA TYR A 385 -17.95 0.95 -2.79
C TYR A 385 -17.32 -0.41 -3.01
N ILE A 386 -17.89 -1.44 -2.38
CA ILE A 386 -17.46 -2.82 -2.57
C ILE A 386 -18.68 -3.74 -2.60
N THR A 387 -18.61 -4.78 -3.44
CA THR A 387 -19.63 -5.84 -3.50
C THR A 387 -18.98 -7.21 -3.57
N SER A 388 -19.63 -8.21 -3.00
CA SER A 388 -19.20 -9.62 -3.09
C SER A 388 -20.18 -10.42 -3.94
N THR A 389 -19.74 -11.58 -4.42
CA THR A 389 -20.53 -12.54 -5.18
C THR A 389 -20.98 -13.70 -4.28
N GLY A 390 -21.85 -14.57 -4.81
CA GLY A 390 -22.34 -15.76 -4.13
C GLY A 390 -23.65 -15.50 -3.39
N SER A 391 -24.14 -16.53 -2.72
CA SER A 391 -25.35 -16.49 -1.88
C SER A 391 -25.22 -17.46 -0.69
N VAL A 392 -26.04 -17.25 0.32
CA VAL A 392 -26.16 -18.20 1.46
C VAL A 392 -26.66 -19.56 0.98
N ALA A 393 -27.60 -19.59 0.02
CA ALA A 393 -28.16 -20.82 -0.53
C ALA A 393 -27.09 -21.68 -1.23
N ASP A 394 -26.11 -21.06 -1.86
CA ASP A 394 -24.97 -21.73 -2.50
C ASP A 394 -23.86 -22.10 -1.53
N GLN A 395 -23.96 -21.77 -0.25
CA GLN A 395 -22.91 -21.92 0.76
C GLN A 395 -21.60 -21.24 0.35
N ALA A 396 -21.70 -20.08 -0.33
CA ALA A 396 -20.54 -19.31 -0.74
C ALA A 396 -19.83 -18.73 0.50
N VAL A 397 -18.50 -18.59 0.39
CA VAL A 397 -17.72 -18.01 1.50
C VAL A 397 -18.10 -16.57 1.75
N ASN A 398 -18.11 -16.20 3.03
CA ASN A 398 -18.30 -14.81 3.44
C ASN A 398 -16.97 -14.03 3.28
N LEU A 399 -16.99 -12.96 2.49
CA LEU A 399 -15.85 -12.07 2.29
C LEU A 399 -16.07 -10.68 2.93
N MET A 400 -17.30 -10.37 3.34
CA MET A 400 -17.66 -9.06 3.90
C MET A 400 -18.83 -9.20 4.93
N PHE A 401 -20.03 -8.78 4.56
CA PHE A 401 -21.26 -8.79 5.35
C PHE A 401 -22.22 -9.93 4.95
N GLY A 402 -21.67 -11.10 4.70
CA GLY A 402 -22.33 -12.26 4.14
C GLY A 402 -22.11 -12.40 2.63
N PRO A 403 -22.38 -13.62 2.06
CA PRO A 403 -22.29 -13.85 0.63
C PRO A 403 -23.27 -12.97 -0.16
N GLY A 404 -22.80 -12.37 -1.26
CA GLY A 404 -23.62 -11.47 -2.11
C GLY A 404 -23.88 -10.09 -1.51
N SER A 405 -23.09 -9.70 -0.51
CA SER A 405 -23.22 -8.39 0.15
C SER A 405 -22.63 -7.24 -0.66
N ALA A 406 -23.07 -6.01 -0.35
CA ALA A 406 -22.55 -4.78 -0.91
C ALA A 406 -22.57 -3.66 0.14
N ALA A 407 -21.57 -2.78 0.11
CA ALA A 407 -21.48 -1.68 1.05
C ALA A 407 -20.82 -0.43 0.45
N TRP A 408 -21.19 0.72 1.01
CA TRP A 408 -20.57 2.02 0.80
C TRP A 408 -19.88 2.48 2.07
N SER A 409 -18.81 3.22 1.94
CA SER A 409 -18.23 3.96 3.05
C SER A 409 -17.86 5.38 2.66
N ALA A 410 -17.87 6.27 3.66
CA ALA A 410 -17.33 7.62 3.56
C ALA A 410 -16.55 7.95 4.83
N THR A 411 -15.39 8.58 4.69
CA THR A 411 -14.53 9.00 5.81
C THR A 411 -14.01 10.41 5.55
N LEU A 412 -13.98 11.24 6.59
CA LEU A 412 -13.37 12.56 6.58
C LEU A 412 -12.37 12.67 7.73
N THR A 413 -11.14 13.12 7.44
CA THR A 413 -10.01 13.13 8.38
C THR A 413 -9.34 14.50 8.43
N PRO A 414 -9.77 15.42 9.29
CA PRO A 414 -8.96 16.58 9.66
C PRO A 414 -7.71 16.14 10.42
N THR A 415 -6.58 16.72 10.04
CA THR A 415 -5.27 16.50 10.66
C THR A 415 -4.62 17.82 10.98
N PHE A 416 -4.03 17.94 12.15
CA PHE A 416 -3.15 19.01 12.55
C PHE A 416 -1.79 18.44 12.93
N GLN A 417 -0.71 19.04 12.42
CA GLN A 417 0.65 18.66 12.77
C GLN A 417 1.51 19.90 13.03
N TYR A 418 2.27 19.85 14.13
CA TYR A 418 3.28 20.85 14.46
C TYR A 418 4.58 20.13 14.89
N GLY A 419 5.62 20.23 14.07
CA GLY A 419 6.85 19.46 14.27
C GLY A 419 6.58 17.95 14.32
N GLY A 420 6.98 17.31 15.40
CA GLY A 420 6.70 15.89 15.61
C GLY A 420 5.31 15.59 16.18
N PHE A 421 4.65 16.58 16.78
CA PHE A 421 3.32 16.41 17.37
C PHE A 421 2.23 16.40 16.30
N PHE A 422 1.24 15.51 16.43
CA PHE A 422 0.07 15.50 15.57
C PHE A 422 -1.21 15.16 16.35
N PHE A 423 -2.31 15.68 15.83
CA PHE A 423 -3.68 15.35 16.23
C PHE A 423 -4.51 15.11 14.97
N ARG A 424 -5.28 14.01 14.96
CA ARG A 424 -6.15 13.60 13.85
C ARG A 424 -7.51 13.18 14.36
N GLY A 425 -8.51 13.33 13.51
CA GLY A 425 -9.84 12.78 13.78
C GLY A 425 -10.41 12.14 12.52
N ASP A 426 -10.99 10.95 12.62
CA ASP A 426 -11.84 10.35 11.58
C ASP A 426 -13.30 10.48 11.98
N VAL A 427 -14.13 10.91 11.04
CA VAL A 427 -15.57 10.71 11.08
C VAL A 427 -15.91 9.83 9.90
N SER A 428 -16.42 8.65 10.15
CA SER A 428 -16.69 7.65 9.13
C SER A 428 -18.12 7.10 9.23
N TRP A 429 -18.60 6.64 8.10
CA TRP A 429 -19.90 6.01 7.98
C TRP A 429 -19.83 4.85 7.00
N VAL A 430 -20.38 3.69 7.38
CA VAL A 430 -20.53 2.51 6.53
C VAL A 430 -22.01 2.20 6.39
N HIS A 431 -22.45 1.96 5.17
CA HIS A 431 -23.79 1.49 4.84
C HIS A 431 -23.72 0.19 4.04
N ALA A 432 -24.23 -0.89 4.63
CA ALA A 432 -24.38 -2.18 3.95
C ALA A 432 -25.67 -2.18 3.14
N SER A 433 -25.60 -1.89 1.84
CA SER A 433 -26.76 -1.84 0.94
C SER A 433 -27.33 -3.21 0.60
N SER A 434 -26.55 -4.28 0.80
CA SER A 434 -26.97 -5.68 0.74
C SER A 434 -26.15 -6.49 1.74
N TYR A 435 -26.79 -7.37 2.51
CA TYR A 435 -26.13 -8.17 3.54
C TYR A 435 -26.93 -9.43 3.89
N THR A 436 -26.25 -10.37 4.55
CA THR A 436 -26.90 -11.51 5.19
C THR A 436 -27.24 -11.15 6.63
N PRO A 437 -28.49 -11.36 7.10
CA PRO A 437 -28.87 -11.17 8.50
C PRO A 437 -27.90 -11.87 9.47
N GLY A 438 -27.48 -11.15 10.52
CA GLY A 438 -26.50 -11.63 11.50
C GLY A 438 -25.03 -11.33 11.15
N TYR A 439 -24.73 -10.81 9.96
CA TYR A 439 -23.36 -10.56 9.50
C TYR A 439 -22.99 -9.08 9.38
N VAL A 440 -23.87 -8.19 9.83
CA VAL A 440 -23.68 -6.74 9.69
C VAL A 440 -23.66 -6.09 11.09
N PHE A 441 -23.99 -4.84 11.21
CA PHE A 441 -23.84 -4.06 12.42
C PHE A 441 -24.98 -4.25 13.44
N GLY A 442 -24.77 -3.73 14.65
CA GLY A 442 -25.69 -3.78 15.78
C GLY A 442 -25.58 -5.09 16.59
N PRO A 443 -26.17 -5.14 17.79
CA PRO A 443 -26.04 -6.29 18.70
C PRO A 443 -26.52 -7.62 18.11
N THR A 444 -27.43 -7.57 17.14
CA THR A 444 -27.97 -8.75 16.45
C THR A 444 -27.42 -8.95 15.05
N GLY A 445 -26.52 -8.07 14.59
CA GLY A 445 -26.02 -8.09 13.21
C GLY A 445 -27.08 -7.80 12.16
N MET A 446 -28.05 -6.90 12.44
CA MET A 446 -29.20 -6.60 11.59
C MET A 446 -29.24 -5.13 11.16
N ASN A 447 -28.40 -4.26 11.71
CA ASN A 447 -28.32 -2.85 11.33
C ASN A 447 -27.43 -2.68 10.11
N ASP A 448 -27.90 -1.95 9.13
CA ASP A 448 -27.20 -1.70 7.86
C ASP A 448 -26.28 -0.47 7.89
N ASN A 449 -26.26 0.29 9.00
CA ASN A 449 -25.49 1.51 9.14
C ASN A 449 -24.59 1.49 10.37
N GLN A 450 -23.34 1.97 10.21
CA GLN A 450 -22.40 2.15 11.30
C GLN A 450 -21.66 3.49 11.16
N PRO A 451 -22.05 4.55 11.89
CA PRO A 451 -21.20 5.71 12.09
C PRO A 451 -20.13 5.42 13.15
N ARG A 452 -18.90 5.94 12.89
CA ARG A 452 -17.74 5.92 13.78
C ARG A 452 -17.13 7.29 13.90
N ALA A 453 -16.50 7.55 15.04
CA ALA A 453 -15.59 8.68 15.24
C ALA A 453 -14.33 8.17 15.96
N VAL A 454 -13.16 8.46 15.39
CA VAL A 454 -11.87 8.09 15.95
C VAL A 454 -11.05 9.35 16.12
N THR A 455 -10.35 9.48 17.24
CA THR A 455 -9.33 10.51 17.47
C THR A 455 -7.99 9.85 17.69
N GLU A 456 -6.93 10.41 17.10
CA GLU A 456 -5.56 9.96 17.32
C GLU A 456 -4.68 11.15 17.68
N ILE A 457 -3.92 11.02 18.78
CA ILE A 457 -2.93 11.98 19.21
C ILE A 457 -1.58 11.30 19.34
N GLY A 458 -0.53 11.93 18.83
CA GLY A 458 0.78 11.31 18.84
C GLY A 458 1.94 12.23 18.61
N PHE A 459 3.11 11.61 18.68
CA PHE A 459 4.39 12.27 18.45
C PHE A 459 5.30 11.38 17.59
N MET A 460 5.95 12.00 16.60
CA MET A 460 6.97 11.39 15.75
C MET A 460 8.35 11.87 16.17
N PHE A 461 9.22 10.91 16.42
CA PHE A 461 10.59 11.13 16.86
C PHE A 461 11.57 10.95 15.71
N GLY A 462 12.57 11.82 15.68
CA GLY A 462 13.68 11.74 14.77
C GLY A 462 14.81 12.63 15.28
N ASN A 463 15.43 13.38 14.42
CA ASN A 463 16.48 14.33 14.80
C ASN A 463 15.96 15.51 15.67
N ASN A 464 14.64 15.72 15.73
CA ASN A 464 14.00 16.72 16.58
C ASN A 464 14.19 16.48 18.11
N ILE A 465 14.62 15.27 18.53
CA ILE A 465 14.96 14.97 19.94
C ILE A 465 16.30 15.59 20.37
N ARG A 466 17.19 15.90 19.41
CA ARG A 466 18.55 16.38 19.71
C ARG A 466 18.69 17.89 19.88
N LYS A 467 17.60 18.65 19.73
CA LYS A 467 17.61 20.10 20.02
C LYS A 467 16.77 20.32 21.28
N PRO A 468 17.39 20.66 22.43
CA PRO A 468 16.64 21.20 23.55
C PRO A 468 16.01 22.55 23.19
#